data_22e7a160acc11bfd4f72792d1dbbf486
#
_entry.id   22e7a160acc11bfd4f72792d1dbbf486
#
_cell.length_a   1.000
_cell.length_b   1.000
_cell.length_c   1.000
_cell.angle_alpha   90.00
_cell.angle_beta   90.00
_cell.angle_gamma   90.00
#
_symmetry.space_group_name_H-M   'P 1'
#
loop_
_entity.id
_entity.type
_entity.pdbx_description
1 polymer ?
#
loop_
_entity_poly.entity_id
_entity_poly.type
_entity_poly.pdbx_seq_one_letter_code
_entity_poly.pdbx_strand_id
1 'polypeptide(L)'
;MARRAKEMNSFSGYIEGTATAEYRRCVDQAVEAAKHQKEKVDPIYHGKIDALVDTYARKLADNMNRRFEIDARVPSVMVAGPANFPTGKKEKQNAAGNQNMEEWRQVQGILDKIKSTGMGGIRADHPHAVEQLEQKLKGLEQSQQTMKEVNAYYRKHKTLDGC
;
A
#
# COMPACT_ATOMS: atom_id res chain seq x y z
N MET A 1 -8.08 -3.66 -22.85
CA MET A 1 -8.98 -4.34 -21.87
C MET A 1 -9.79 -3.36 -21.03
N ALA A 2 -9.19 -2.36 -20.36
CA ALA A 2 -9.91 -1.42 -19.48
C ALA A 2 -11.14 -0.75 -20.15
N ARG A 3 -11.02 -0.28 -21.41
CA ARG A 3 -12.14 0.25 -22.19
C ARG A 3 -13.29 -0.76 -22.29
N ARG A 4 -13.01 -1.98 -22.73
CA ARG A 4 -14.02 -3.04 -22.85
C ARG A 4 -14.68 -3.37 -21.49
N ALA A 5 -13.89 -3.46 -20.42
CA ALA A 5 -14.41 -3.67 -19.08
C ALA A 5 -15.38 -2.55 -18.67
N LYS A 6 -15.08 -1.30 -18.98
CA LYS A 6 -15.93 -0.14 -18.71
C LYS A 6 -17.25 -0.21 -19.52
N GLU A 7 -17.16 -0.46 -20.82
CA GLU A 7 -18.31 -0.57 -21.71
C GLU A 7 -19.27 -1.70 -21.32
N MET A 8 -18.73 -2.83 -20.84
CA MET A 8 -19.51 -3.96 -20.36
C MET A 8 -20.25 -3.70 -19.04
N ASN A 9 -19.84 -2.68 -18.27
CA ASN A 9 -20.38 -2.47 -16.92
C ASN A 9 -20.97 -1.06 -16.70
N SER A 10 -20.91 -0.17 -17.69
CA SER A 10 -21.37 1.22 -17.56
C SER A 10 -21.79 1.81 -18.89
N PHE A 11 -22.78 2.68 -18.85
CA PHE A 11 -23.18 3.51 -20.01
C PHE A 11 -22.26 4.71 -20.25
N SER A 12 -21.44 5.09 -19.24
CA SER A 12 -20.46 6.16 -19.44
C SER A 12 -19.26 5.64 -20.20
N GLY A 13 -18.78 6.43 -21.19
CA GLY A 13 -17.60 6.10 -21.96
C GLY A 13 -16.33 5.93 -21.12
N TYR A 14 -15.35 5.20 -21.65
CA TYR A 14 -14.03 5.09 -21.06
C TYR A 14 -13.19 6.32 -21.41
N ILE A 15 -12.57 6.94 -20.41
CA ILE A 15 -11.61 8.02 -20.60
C ILE A 15 -10.22 7.41 -20.71
N GLU A 16 -9.55 7.63 -21.83
CA GLU A 16 -8.21 7.09 -22.08
C GLU A 16 -7.20 7.54 -21.02
N GLY A 17 -6.34 6.64 -20.62
CA GLY A 17 -5.30 6.91 -19.62
C GLY A 17 -5.73 6.80 -18.17
N THR A 18 -7.05 6.72 -17.85
CA THR A 18 -7.52 6.65 -16.45
C THR A 18 -6.96 5.44 -15.69
N ALA A 19 -6.95 4.26 -16.30
CA ALA A 19 -6.40 3.05 -15.68
C ALA A 19 -4.89 3.19 -15.42
N THR A 20 -4.15 3.79 -16.37
CA THR A 20 -2.71 4.04 -16.21
C THR A 20 -2.44 5.10 -15.14
N ALA A 21 -3.27 6.14 -15.09
CA ALA A 21 -3.16 7.18 -14.06
C ALA A 21 -3.43 6.63 -12.65
N GLU A 22 -4.42 5.75 -12.51
CA GLU A 22 -4.71 5.07 -11.25
C GLU A 22 -3.56 4.17 -10.81
N TYR A 23 -3.03 3.36 -11.72
CA TYR A 23 -1.85 2.54 -11.46
C TYR A 23 -0.66 3.40 -11.00
N ARG A 24 -0.32 4.46 -11.74
CA ARG A 24 0.78 5.37 -11.37
C ARG A 24 0.58 5.94 -9.99
N ARG A 25 -0.59 6.47 -9.68
CA ARG A 25 -0.90 7.03 -8.36
C ARG A 25 -0.62 6.03 -7.24
N CYS A 26 -1.01 4.76 -7.41
CA CYS A 26 -0.75 3.73 -6.39
C CYS A 26 0.74 3.40 -6.26
N VAL A 27 1.48 3.33 -7.38
CA VAL A 27 2.92 3.09 -7.37
C VAL A 27 3.67 4.27 -6.75
N ASP A 28 3.30 5.51 -7.10
CA ASP A 28 3.90 6.72 -6.53
C ASP A 28 3.72 6.78 -5.01
N GLN A 29 2.54 6.39 -4.51
CA GLN A 29 2.31 6.25 -3.06
C GLN A 29 3.22 5.22 -2.40
N ALA A 30 3.49 4.09 -3.08
CA ALA A 30 4.41 3.08 -2.57
C ALA A 30 5.87 3.57 -2.57
N VAL A 31 6.27 4.32 -3.60
CA VAL A 31 7.60 4.94 -3.70
C VAL A 31 7.80 5.98 -2.59
N GLU A 32 6.82 6.84 -2.35
CA GLU A 32 6.89 7.82 -1.25
C GLU A 32 6.93 7.15 0.12
N ALA A 33 6.13 6.09 0.33
CA ALA A 33 6.19 5.31 1.56
C ALA A 33 7.57 4.65 1.76
N ALA A 34 8.19 4.14 0.69
CA ALA A 34 9.51 3.56 0.72
C ALA A 34 10.59 4.60 1.04
N LYS A 35 10.51 5.78 0.41
CA LYS A 35 11.42 6.90 0.68
C LYS A 35 11.37 7.29 2.16
N HIS A 36 10.18 7.50 2.67
CA HIS A 36 9.97 7.86 4.08
C HIS A 36 10.43 6.76 5.04
N GLN A 37 10.26 5.47 4.66
CA GLN A 37 10.75 4.36 5.46
C GLN A 37 12.27 4.28 5.47
N LYS A 38 12.94 4.52 4.32
CA LYS A 38 14.39 4.54 4.24
C LYS A 38 15.05 5.63 5.10
N GLU A 39 14.38 6.77 5.30
CA GLU A 39 14.85 7.84 6.18
C GLU A 39 14.88 7.44 7.67
N LYS A 40 14.09 6.40 8.04
CA LYS A 40 13.91 5.96 9.43
C LYS A 40 14.71 4.72 9.82
N VAL A 41 15.22 3.99 8.83
CA VAL A 41 15.83 2.69 9.06
C VAL A 41 17.26 2.65 8.57
N ASP A 42 18.02 1.67 9.09
CA ASP A 42 19.39 1.41 8.69
C ASP A 42 19.49 1.14 7.18
N PRO A 43 20.50 1.70 6.47
CA PRO A 43 20.73 1.48 5.03
C PRO A 43 20.75 0.03 4.58
N ILE A 44 21.06 -0.91 5.46
CA ILE A 44 21.02 -2.36 5.15
C ILE A 44 19.64 -2.83 4.70
N TYR A 45 18.56 -2.14 5.12
CA TYR A 45 17.19 -2.46 4.73
C TYR A 45 16.76 -1.82 3.41
N HIS A 46 17.52 -0.87 2.85
CA HIS A 46 17.12 -0.10 1.67
C HIS A 46 16.89 -1.01 0.46
N GLY A 47 17.82 -1.96 0.20
CA GLY A 47 17.67 -2.91 -0.91
C GLY A 47 16.42 -3.78 -0.78
N LYS A 48 16.06 -4.18 0.43
CA LYS A 48 14.82 -4.94 0.68
C LYS A 48 13.57 -4.09 0.44
N ILE A 49 13.60 -2.82 0.84
CA ILE A 49 12.51 -1.87 0.61
C ILE A 49 12.30 -1.67 -0.89
N ASP A 50 13.38 -1.47 -1.67
CA ASP A 50 13.30 -1.30 -3.13
C ASP A 50 12.71 -2.55 -3.81
N ALA A 51 13.18 -3.73 -3.44
CA ALA A 51 12.64 -4.99 -3.96
C ALA A 51 11.14 -5.18 -3.63
N LEU A 52 10.67 -4.67 -2.50
CA LEU A 52 9.26 -4.68 -2.15
C LEU A 52 8.44 -3.71 -3.02
N VAL A 53 8.97 -2.52 -3.33
CA VAL A 53 8.33 -1.57 -4.25
C VAL A 53 8.18 -2.18 -5.65
N ASP A 54 9.24 -2.78 -6.19
CA ASP A 54 9.19 -3.45 -7.49
C ASP A 54 8.18 -4.60 -7.51
N THR A 55 8.13 -5.36 -6.42
CA THR A 55 7.17 -6.46 -6.27
C THR A 55 5.74 -5.93 -6.19
N TYR A 56 5.52 -4.84 -5.46
CA TYR A 56 4.22 -4.17 -5.37
C TYR A 56 3.76 -3.69 -6.75
N ALA A 57 4.61 -2.94 -7.47
CA ALA A 57 4.28 -2.40 -8.78
C ALA A 57 3.89 -3.49 -9.78
N ARG A 58 4.68 -4.56 -9.88
CA ARG A 58 4.40 -5.69 -10.76
C ARG A 58 3.10 -6.40 -10.41
N LYS A 59 2.92 -6.78 -9.14
CA LYS A 59 1.70 -7.50 -8.70
C LYS A 59 0.45 -6.64 -8.81
N LEU A 60 0.56 -5.33 -8.59
CA LEU A 60 -0.54 -4.40 -8.80
C LEU A 60 -0.95 -4.34 -10.27
N ALA A 61 0.00 -4.26 -11.19
CA ALA A 61 -0.26 -4.28 -12.63
C ALA A 61 -0.99 -5.57 -13.06
N ASP A 62 -0.50 -6.72 -12.61
CA ASP A 62 -1.09 -8.03 -12.90
C ASP A 62 -2.53 -8.12 -12.36
N ASN A 63 -2.75 -7.69 -11.11
CA ASN A 63 -4.07 -7.69 -10.47
C ASN A 63 -5.06 -6.77 -11.19
N MET A 64 -4.65 -5.54 -11.55
CA MET A 64 -5.49 -4.60 -12.30
C MET A 64 -5.83 -5.12 -13.70
N ASN A 65 -4.86 -5.68 -14.43
CA ASN A 65 -5.10 -6.26 -15.74
C ASN A 65 -6.08 -7.43 -15.65
N ARG A 66 -5.88 -8.33 -14.68
CA ARG A 66 -6.79 -9.45 -14.43
C ARG A 66 -8.21 -8.98 -14.08
N ARG A 67 -8.33 -7.89 -13.30
CA ARG A 67 -9.63 -7.28 -13.02
C ARG A 67 -10.34 -6.83 -14.29
N PHE A 68 -9.65 -6.13 -15.19
CA PHE A 68 -10.22 -5.70 -16.46
C PHE A 68 -10.63 -6.89 -17.36
N GLU A 69 -9.84 -7.97 -17.36
CA GLU A 69 -10.20 -9.19 -18.08
C GLU A 69 -11.46 -9.87 -17.54
N ILE A 70 -11.59 -9.91 -16.20
CA ILE A 70 -12.77 -10.46 -15.54
C ILE A 70 -14.00 -9.60 -15.87
N ASP A 71 -13.89 -8.28 -15.72
CA ASP A 71 -15.00 -7.35 -15.93
C ASP A 71 -15.44 -7.26 -17.40
N ALA A 72 -14.57 -7.62 -18.34
CA ALA A 72 -14.86 -7.68 -19.76
C ALA A 72 -15.57 -8.97 -20.24
N ARG A 73 -15.82 -9.96 -19.36
CA ARG A 73 -16.37 -11.28 -19.76
C ARG A 73 -17.87 -11.26 -19.99
N VAL A 74 -18.60 -10.64 -19.06
CA VAL A 74 -20.07 -10.64 -19.07
C VAL A 74 -20.55 -9.24 -18.72
N PRO A 75 -21.45 -8.64 -19.51
CA PRO A 75 -21.97 -7.32 -19.20
C PRO A 75 -22.72 -7.31 -17.86
N SER A 76 -22.89 -6.12 -17.27
CA SER A 76 -23.80 -5.96 -16.14
C SER A 76 -25.25 -6.08 -16.61
N VAL A 77 -26.14 -6.45 -15.70
CA VAL A 77 -27.57 -6.52 -16.01
C VAL A 77 -28.14 -5.15 -16.41
N MET A 78 -27.55 -4.07 -15.91
CA MET A 78 -27.93 -2.71 -16.30
C MET A 78 -27.65 -2.41 -17.78
N VAL A 79 -26.57 -2.98 -18.33
CA VAL A 79 -26.17 -2.77 -19.72
C VAL A 79 -26.87 -3.76 -20.65
N ALA A 80 -26.96 -5.03 -20.25
CA ALA A 80 -27.52 -6.09 -21.08
C ALA A 80 -29.05 -6.19 -20.99
N GLY A 81 -29.66 -5.64 -19.93
CA GLY A 81 -31.05 -5.85 -19.61
C GLY A 81 -31.29 -7.21 -18.92
N PRO A 82 -32.49 -7.39 -18.31
CA PRO A 82 -32.82 -8.61 -17.55
C PRO A 82 -33.23 -9.80 -18.44
N ALA A 83 -33.68 -9.57 -19.68
CA ALA A 83 -34.16 -10.61 -20.57
C ALA A 83 -33.01 -11.53 -21.01
N ASN A 84 -33.14 -12.83 -20.74
CA ASN A 84 -32.14 -13.87 -21.09
C ASN A 84 -30.73 -13.58 -20.51
N PHE A 85 -30.64 -12.89 -19.38
CA PHE A 85 -29.37 -12.57 -18.74
C PHE A 85 -28.59 -13.84 -18.34
N PRO A 86 -27.29 -13.97 -18.70
CA PRO A 86 -26.52 -15.20 -18.49
C PRO A 86 -26.05 -15.33 -17.02
N THR A 87 -26.97 -15.60 -16.08
CA THR A 87 -26.73 -15.66 -14.64
C THR A 87 -25.57 -16.56 -14.25
N GLY A 88 -25.53 -17.82 -14.77
CA GLY A 88 -24.45 -18.74 -14.44
C GLY A 88 -23.06 -18.29 -14.92
N LYS A 89 -22.97 -17.55 -16.05
CA LYS A 89 -21.70 -16.92 -16.46
C LYS A 89 -21.33 -15.76 -15.55
N LYS A 90 -22.33 -14.99 -15.10
CA LYS A 90 -22.12 -13.86 -14.17
C LYS A 90 -21.67 -14.34 -12.81
N GLU A 91 -22.23 -15.43 -12.29
CA GLU A 91 -21.77 -16.03 -11.03
C GLU A 91 -20.29 -16.45 -11.08
N LYS A 92 -19.88 -17.10 -12.19
CA LYS A 92 -18.47 -17.45 -12.41
C LYS A 92 -17.57 -16.20 -12.49
N GLN A 93 -18.05 -15.13 -13.13
CA GLN A 93 -17.34 -13.84 -13.16
C GLN A 93 -17.21 -13.24 -11.76
N ASN A 94 -18.28 -13.27 -10.96
CA ASN A 94 -18.28 -12.75 -9.61
C ASN A 94 -17.31 -13.54 -8.70
N ALA A 95 -17.29 -14.87 -8.82
CA ALA A 95 -16.35 -15.72 -8.09
C ALA A 95 -14.88 -15.37 -8.46
N ALA A 96 -14.58 -15.19 -9.76
CA ALA A 96 -13.27 -14.75 -10.20
C ALA A 96 -12.93 -13.32 -9.71
N GLY A 97 -13.92 -12.43 -9.66
CA GLY A 97 -13.76 -11.08 -9.09
C GLY A 97 -13.44 -11.09 -7.60
N ASN A 98 -14.09 -11.95 -6.83
CA ASN A 98 -13.81 -12.14 -5.40
C ASN A 98 -12.39 -12.64 -5.16
N GLN A 99 -11.92 -13.60 -5.96
CA GLN A 99 -10.54 -14.08 -5.91
C GLN A 99 -9.55 -12.96 -6.25
N ASN A 100 -9.81 -12.17 -7.28
CA ASN A 100 -8.95 -11.02 -7.65
C ASN A 100 -8.92 -9.95 -6.55
N MET A 101 -10.04 -9.75 -5.83
CA MET A 101 -10.08 -8.85 -4.67
C MET A 101 -9.22 -9.37 -3.51
N GLU A 102 -9.18 -10.69 -3.29
CA GLU A 102 -8.31 -11.28 -2.28
C GLU A 102 -6.82 -11.10 -2.65
N GLU A 103 -6.48 -11.32 -3.91
CA GLU A 103 -5.14 -11.04 -4.44
C GLU A 103 -4.77 -9.56 -4.27
N TRP A 104 -5.71 -8.64 -4.49
CA TRP A 104 -5.50 -7.20 -4.25
C TRP A 104 -5.19 -6.90 -2.79
N ARG A 105 -5.86 -7.55 -1.83
CA ARG A 105 -5.55 -7.40 -0.39
C ARG A 105 -4.11 -7.86 -0.08
N GLN A 106 -3.66 -8.94 -0.71
CA GLN A 106 -2.28 -9.40 -0.57
C GLN A 106 -1.28 -8.39 -1.15
N VAL A 107 -1.63 -7.73 -2.27
CA VAL A 107 -0.81 -6.65 -2.85
C VAL A 107 -0.74 -5.47 -1.88
N GLN A 108 -1.86 -5.05 -1.28
CA GLN A 108 -1.86 -4.00 -0.26
C GLN A 108 -1.02 -4.38 0.97
N GLY A 109 -1.00 -5.64 1.37
CA GLY A 109 -0.12 -6.13 2.44
C GLY A 109 1.38 -5.96 2.14
N ILE A 110 1.78 -5.81 0.87
CA ILE A 110 3.18 -5.46 0.53
C ILE A 110 3.48 -4.01 0.90
N LEU A 111 2.52 -3.10 0.74
CA LEU A 111 2.67 -1.70 1.16
C LEU A 111 2.87 -1.60 2.69
N ASP A 112 2.16 -2.41 3.45
CA ASP A 112 2.36 -2.48 4.91
C ASP A 112 3.74 -3.05 5.28
N LYS A 113 4.24 -4.05 4.52
CA LYS A 113 5.60 -4.56 4.67
C LYS A 113 6.66 -3.49 4.35
N ILE A 114 6.46 -2.66 3.33
CA ILE A 114 7.35 -1.53 3.04
C ILE A 114 7.44 -0.62 4.26
N LYS A 115 6.29 -0.21 4.82
CA LYS A 115 6.21 0.71 5.96
C LYS A 115 6.77 0.13 7.26
N SER A 116 6.80 -1.18 7.42
CA SER A 116 7.27 -1.87 8.63
C SER A 116 8.68 -2.47 8.50
N THR A 117 9.27 -2.48 7.31
CA THR A 117 10.62 -3.03 7.11
C THR A 117 11.63 -2.24 7.94
N GLY A 118 12.45 -2.94 8.73
CA GLY A 118 13.43 -2.34 9.61
C GLY A 118 12.89 -1.80 10.96
N MET A 119 11.54 -1.85 11.18
CA MET A 119 10.93 -1.41 12.45
C MET A 119 10.88 -2.51 13.52
N GLY A 120 11.32 -3.71 13.19
CA GLY A 120 11.41 -4.83 14.13
C GLY A 120 12.50 -4.64 15.18
N GLY A 121 12.55 -5.55 16.15
CA GLY A 121 13.66 -5.62 17.12
C GLY A 121 15.00 -5.86 16.42
N ILE A 122 16.07 -5.33 17.00
CA ILE A 122 17.43 -5.56 16.52
C ILE A 122 17.80 -7.01 16.85
N ARG A 123 18.11 -7.80 15.82
CA ARG A 123 18.50 -9.21 16.01
C ARG A 123 19.95 -9.29 16.45
N ALA A 124 20.23 -10.19 17.38
CA ALA A 124 21.58 -10.39 17.93
C ALA A 124 22.62 -10.84 16.88
N ASP A 125 22.14 -11.50 15.81
CA ASP A 125 22.97 -11.96 14.69
C ASP A 125 23.20 -10.88 13.60
N HIS A 126 22.68 -9.67 13.79
CA HIS A 126 22.89 -8.58 12.83
C HIS A 126 24.34 -8.05 12.93
N PRO A 127 25.06 -7.85 11.82
CA PRO A 127 26.46 -7.41 11.83
C PRO A 127 26.72 -6.13 12.64
N HIS A 128 25.76 -5.22 12.67
CA HIS A 128 25.82 -3.93 13.38
C HIS A 128 24.83 -3.86 14.56
N ALA A 129 24.51 -5.00 15.19
CA ALA A 129 23.52 -5.05 16.26
C ALA A 129 23.86 -4.13 17.44
N VAL A 130 25.13 -4.11 17.85
CA VAL A 130 25.61 -3.28 18.97
C VAL A 130 25.46 -1.79 18.64
N GLU A 131 25.96 -1.35 17.49
CA GLU A 131 25.87 0.04 17.04
C GLU A 131 24.41 0.52 16.93
N GLN A 132 23.53 -0.32 16.40
CA GLN A 132 22.10 0.00 16.30
C GLN A 132 21.44 0.08 17.69
N LEU A 133 21.82 -0.78 18.63
CA LEU A 133 21.32 -0.73 20.01
C LEU A 133 21.79 0.54 20.72
N GLU A 134 23.05 0.92 20.55
CA GLU A 134 23.60 2.17 21.11
C GLU A 134 22.91 3.41 20.55
N GLN A 135 22.69 3.48 19.23
CA GLN A 135 21.95 4.57 18.59
C GLN A 135 20.51 4.63 19.10
N LYS A 136 19.84 3.49 19.22
CA LYS A 136 18.47 3.42 19.73
C LYS A 136 18.41 3.85 21.20
N LEU A 137 19.37 3.43 22.01
CA LEU A 137 19.48 3.84 23.41
C LEU A 137 19.63 5.37 23.51
N LYS A 138 20.57 5.93 22.78
CA LYS A 138 20.81 7.38 22.75
C LYS A 138 19.56 8.16 22.30
N GLY A 139 18.84 7.67 21.30
CA GLY A 139 17.57 8.28 20.85
C GLY A 139 16.48 8.22 21.93
N LEU A 140 16.37 7.12 22.65
CA LEU A 140 15.42 6.95 23.76
C LEU A 140 15.79 7.86 24.95
N GLU A 141 17.07 8.01 25.29
CA GLU A 141 17.53 8.91 26.32
C GLU A 141 17.22 10.36 25.98
N GLN A 142 17.47 10.79 24.73
CA GLN A 142 17.11 12.14 24.25
C GLN A 142 15.60 12.37 24.32
N SER A 143 14.80 11.41 23.85
CA SER A 143 13.33 11.50 23.92
C SER A 143 12.84 11.58 25.36
N GLN A 144 13.44 10.82 26.28
CA GLN A 144 13.11 10.88 27.69
C GLN A 144 13.47 12.24 28.29
N GLN A 145 14.61 12.80 27.93
CA GLN A 145 15.03 14.11 28.39
C GLN A 145 14.06 15.20 27.89
N THR A 146 13.75 15.18 26.59
CA THR A 146 12.75 16.10 26.02
C THR A 146 11.39 15.99 26.74
N MET A 147 10.91 14.75 26.99
CA MET A 147 9.65 14.57 27.74
C MET A 147 9.72 15.12 29.17
N LYS A 148 10.86 15.00 29.86
CA LYS A 148 11.06 15.59 31.19
C LYS A 148 10.98 17.11 31.13
N GLU A 149 11.62 17.73 30.15
CA GLU A 149 11.62 19.18 29.95
C GLU A 149 10.23 19.70 29.61
N VAL A 150 9.54 19.08 28.65
CA VAL A 150 8.16 19.41 28.29
C VAL A 150 7.21 19.28 29.49
N ASN A 151 7.33 18.20 30.25
CA ASN A 151 6.51 18.00 31.45
C ASN A 151 6.82 19.02 32.55
N ALA A 152 8.08 19.40 32.73
CA ALA A 152 8.47 20.45 33.69
C ALA A 152 7.91 21.81 33.26
N TYR A 153 8.03 22.14 31.98
CA TYR A 153 7.44 23.35 31.40
C TYR A 153 5.93 23.40 31.57
N TYR A 154 5.22 22.32 31.22
CA TYR A 154 3.77 22.24 31.40
C TYR A 154 3.31 22.37 32.85
N ARG A 155 4.04 21.76 33.80
CA ARG A 155 3.73 21.92 35.24
C ARG A 155 3.83 23.37 35.69
N LYS A 156 4.77 24.14 35.13
CA LYS A 156 5.02 25.55 35.49
C LYS A 156 4.03 26.49 34.80
N HIS A 157 3.76 26.28 33.50
CA HIS A 157 3.03 27.23 32.66
C HIS A 157 1.59 26.79 32.33
N LYS A 158 1.24 25.52 32.54
CA LYS A 158 -0.10 24.93 32.22
C LYS A 158 -0.48 25.03 30.74
N THR A 159 0.48 25.34 29.86
CA THR A 159 0.35 25.39 28.39
C THR A 159 1.60 24.81 27.76
N LEU A 160 1.50 24.39 26.48
CA LEU A 160 2.61 23.93 25.66
C LEU A 160 3.04 24.99 24.64
N ASP A 161 2.41 26.16 24.62
CA ASP A 161 2.75 27.24 23.72
C ASP A 161 4.14 27.82 24.11
N GLY A 162 5.09 27.71 23.18
CA GLY A 162 6.48 28.20 23.38
C GLY A 162 7.45 27.14 23.92
N CYS A 163 7.10 25.85 23.81
CA CYS A 163 7.99 24.73 24.16
C CYS A 163 8.84 24.32 22.95
#